data_33071a110a4632cc16c5d51adec9d2cf
#
_entry.id   33071a110a4632cc16c5d51adec9d2cf
#
_cell.length_a   1.000
_cell.length_b   1.000
_cell.length_c   1.000
_cell.angle_alpha   90.00
_cell.angle_beta   90.00
_cell.angle_gamma   90.00
#
_symmetry.space_group_name_H-M   'P 1'
#
loop_
_entity.id
_entity.type
_entity.pdbx_description
1 polymer ?
#
loop_
_entity_poly.entity_id
_entity_poly.type
_entity_poly.pdbx_seq_one_letter_code
_entity_poly.pdbx_strand_id
1 'polypeptide(L)'
;GQYFRAHWQLYAMIAPPVIMLLIFAYAPMYGVILAFKDYKVSLGIWNSPWAGDHGLRNFIRFFNNYNFKECLRNTIVLSVYSMLVSMPCSIILALSLNYAKNVVFKKTVQMVSYCPYFISTIVFVGIINMIFDNRTGVVGSFLFNKFNMKVLGNADLFSSLYVWSGVWQGIGFGAIIYMAALAGVDQEQHEAAIIDGATLLQRIWYVDVPAIIPTAVIMLILNMGGTLNIGYEKILAMQNQNNIAMSEVIST
;
A
#
# COMPACT_ATOMS: atom_id res chain seq x y z
N GLY A 1 12.73 40.50 -7.31
CA GLY A 1 11.95 41.29 -6.36
C GLY A 1 10.54 41.64 -6.83
N GLN A 2 10.33 42.03 -8.09
CA GLN A 2 9.02 42.44 -8.61
C GLN A 2 8.03 41.25 -8.73
N TYR A 3 8.50 40.10 -9.17
CA TYR A 3 7.67 38.88 -9.29
C TYR A 3 7.13 38.40 -7.92
N PHE A 4 7.95 38.47 -6.88
CA PHE A 4 7.53 38.12 -5.53
C PHE A 4 6.45 39.07 -4.99
N ARG A 5 6.55 40.36 -5.23
CA ARG A 5 5.54 41.35 -4.82
C ARG A 5 4.21 41.16 -5.55
N ALA A 6 4.24 40.76 -6.82
CA ALA A 6 3.04 40.54 -7.61
C ALA A 6 2.28 39.24 -7.18
N HIS A 7 3.00 38.26 -6.61
CA HIS A 7 2.43 36.94 -6.28
C HIS A 7 2.57 36.55 -4.80
N TRP A 8 2.72 37.55 -3.90
CA TRP A 8 2.94 37.29 -2.48
C TRP A 8 1.84 36.44 -1.83
N GLN A 9 0.59 36.54 -2.33
CA GLN A 9 -0.54 35.75 -1.86
C GLN A 9 -0.31 34.23 -2.05
N LEU A 10 0.26 33.83 -3.18
CA LEU A 10 0.60 32.43 -3.44
C LEU A 10 1.68 31.93 -2.46
N TYR A 11 2.69 32.75 -2.20
CA TYR A 11 3.72 32.40 -1.22
C TYR A 11 3.17 32.33 0.20
N ALA A 12 2.25 33.24 0.55
CA ALA A 12 1.59 33.21 1.84
C ALA A 12 0.72 31.95 2.04
N MET A 13 0.07 31.47 0.97
CA MET A 13 -0.70 30.21 1.01
C MET A 13 0.19 28.96 1.11
N ILE A 14 1.39 28.96 0.52
CA ILE A 14 2.33 27.85 0.55
C ILE A 14 3.17 27.85 1.85
N ALA A 15 3.37 29.00 2.46
CA ALA A 15 4.22 29.13 3.65
C ALA A 15 3.82 28.22 4.83
N PRO A 16 2.52 28.13 5.26
CA PRO A 16 2.13 27.23 6.34
C PRO A 16 2.47 25.76 6.09
N PRO A 17 2.10 25.13 4.95
CA PRO A 17 2.47 23.74 4.70
C PRO A 17 3.99 23.55 4.57
N VAL A 18 4.74 24.48 4.02
CA VAL A 18 6.21 24.41 3.96
C VAL A 18 6.82 24.48 5.37
N ILE A 19 6.35 25.38 6.23
CA ILE A 19 6.80 25.47 7.62
C ILE A 19 6.52 24.15 8.36
N MET A 20 5.30 23.60 8.23
CA MET A 20 4.94 22.30 8.80
C MET A 20 5.88 21.18 8.31
N LEU A 21 6.16 21.14 7.00
CA LEU A 21 7.06 20.15 6.43
C LEU A 21 8.49 20.30 6.98
N LEU A 22 8.99 21.53 7.11
CA LEU A 22 10.31 21.78 7.69
C LEU A 22 10.40 21.36 9.16
N ILE A 23 9.37 21.66 9.96
CA ILE A 23 9.35 21.32 11.39
C ILE A 23 9.13 19.82 11.61
N PHE A 24 8.18 19.18 10.93
CA PHE A 24 7.76 17.82 11.24
C PHE A 24 8.40 16.74 10.36
N ALA A 25 8.92 17.09 9.18
CA ALA A 25 9.62 16.14 8.33
C ALA A 25 11.14 16.36 8.34
N TYR A 26 11.61 17.59 8.06
CA TYR A 26 13.06 17.84 7.95
C TYR A 26 13.77 17.94 9.32
N ALA A 27 13.18 18.60 10.30
CA ALA A 27 13.82 18.70 11.62
C ALA A 27 14.06 17.33 12.28
N PRO A 28 13.13 16.34 12.26
CA PRO A 28 13.40 14.99 12.76
C PRO A 28 14.48 14.22 11.97
N MET A 29 14.69 14.51 10.69
CA MET A 29 15.77 13.88 9.91
C MET A 29 17.15 14.10 10.52
N TYR A 30 17.31 15.17 11.30
CA TYR A 30 18.52 15.38 12.09
C TYR A 30 18.81 14.20 13.04
N GLY A 31 17.78 13.51 13.51
CA GLY A 31 17.90 12.30 14.32
C GLY A 31 18.62 11.13 13.64
N VAL A 32 18.80 11.14 12.30
CA VAL A 32 19.58 10.12 11.58
C VAL A 32 21.02 10.00 12.11
N ILE A 33 21.58 11.08 12.66
CA ILE A 33 22.91 11.07 13.28
C ILE A 33 23.02 10.06 14.44
N LEU A 34 21.90 9.71 15.08
CA LEU A 34 21.84 8.70 16.15
C LEU A 34 22.24 7.30 15.67
N ALA A 35 22.01 6.98 14.41
CA ALA A 35 22.42 5.70 13.82
C ALA A 35 23.94 5.50 13.86
N PHE A 36 24.70 6.59 13.88
CA PHE A 36 26.17 6.59 13.90
C PHE A 36 26.76 6.81 15.30
N LYS A 37 25.90 7.01 16.31
CA LYS A 37 26.34 7.30 17.69
C LYS A 37 25.92 6.20 18.66
N ASP A 38 26.74 5.99 19.70
CA ASP A 38 26.36 5.27 20.92
C ASP A 38 25.55 6.23 21.81
N TYR A 39 24.25 6.30 21.52
CA TYR A 39 23.37 7.24 22.18
C TYR A 39 23.22 6.94 23.67
N LYS A 40 23.55 7.93 24.51
CA LYS A 40 23.31 7.91 25.96
C LYS A 40 22.33 9.03 26.31
N VAL A 41 21.21 8.67 26.92
CA VAL A 41 20.15 9.63 27.27
C VAL A 41 20.70 10.79 28.12
N SER A 42 21.65 10.49 29.03
CA SER A 42 22.29 11.49 29.93
C SER A 42 23.13 12.53 29.19
N LEU A 43 23.67 12.19 28.00
CA LEU A 43 24.57 13.08 27.24
C LEU A 43 23.85 13.78 26.08
N GLY A 44 22.64 13.33 25.75
CA GLY A 44 21.88 13.84 24.61
C GLY A 44 22.50 13.47 23.25
N ILE A 45 21.92 13.99 22.18
CA ILE A 45 22.32 13.67 20.80
C ILE A 45 23.74 14.18 20.49
N TRP A 46 24.08 15.38 20.93
CA TRP A 46 25.34 16.05 20.58
C TRP A 46 26.55 15.46 21.26
N ASN A 47 26.46 15.22 22.55
CA ASN A 47 27.60 14.83 23.40
C ASN A 47 27.77 13.29 23.47
N SER A 48 26.85 12.52 22.91
CA SER A 48 27.03 11.05 22.83
C SER A 48 28.21 10.71 21.93
N PRO A 49 29.07 9.75 22.33
CA PRO A 49 30.22 9.35 21.54
C PRO A 49 29.79 8.69 20.22
N TRP A 50 30.67 8.75 19.24
CA TRP A 50 30.49 8.00 18.00
C TRP A 50 30.55 6.49 18.29
N ALA A 51 29.67 5.73 17.60
CA ALA A 51 29.72 4.28 17.69
C ALA A 51 31.08 3.76 17.21
N GLY A 52 31.61 2.70 17.83
CA GLY A 52 32.86 2.08 17.40
C GLY A 52 32.84 1.75 15.91
N ASP A 53 34.00 1.37 15.35
CA ASP A 53 34.18 1.07 13.91
C ASP A 53 33.82 2.28 13.02
N HIS A 54 34.38 3.45 13.33
CA HIS A 54 34.17 4.70 12.61
C HIS A 54 32.69 5.14 12.53
N GLY A 55 31.89 4.79 13.55
CA GLY A 55 30.45 5.11 13.60
C GLY A 55 29.55 4.04 12.96
N LEU A 56 30.10 2.96 12.42
CA LEU A 56 29.34 1.94 11.67
C LEU A 56 28.92 0.73 12.49
N ARG A 57 29.33 0.63 13.77
CA ARG A 57 29.04 -0.53 14.63
C ARG A 57 27.54 -0.88 14.70
N ASN A 58 26.67 0.12 14.75
CA ASN A 58 25.21 -0.11 14.79
C ASN A 58 24.69 -0.73 13.48
N PHE A 59 25.23 -0.30 12.34
CA PHE A 59 24.90 -0.89 11.03
C PHE A 59 25.42 -2.33 10.93
N ILE A 60 26.69 -2.58 11.34
CA ILE A 60 27.26 -3.92 11.33
C ILE A 60 26.43 -4.86 12.23
N ARG A 61 26.02 -4.38 13.41
CA ARG A 61 25.16 -5.14 14.32
C ARG A 61 23.78 -5.41 13.71
N PHE A 62 23.19 -4.43 13.03
CA PHE A 62 21.91 -4.58 12.35
C PHE A 62 21.95 -5.62 11.23
N PHE A 63 22.94 -5.55 10.34
CA PHE A 63 23.08 -6.51 9.24
C PHE A 63 23.47 -7.93 9.69
N ASN A 64 24.18 -8.06 10.83
CA ASN A 64 24.53 -9.34 11.43
C ASN A 64 23.46 -9.89 12.37
N ASN A 65 22.35 -9.17 12.56
CA ASN A 65 21.23 -9.68 13.36
C ASN A 65 20.62 -10.91 12.66
N TYR A 66 20.36 -11.96 13.43
CA TYR A 66 19.76 -13.20 12.94
C TYR A 66 18.43 -12.94 12.20
N ASN A 67 17.59 -12.07 12.76
CA ASN A 67 16.27 -11.76 12.20
C ASN A 67 16.31 -10.85 10.96
N PHE A 68 17.45 -10.19 10.66
CA PHE A 68 17.52 -9.25 9.55
C PHE A 68 17.13 -9.87 8.20
N LYS A 69 17.65 -11.07 7.92
CA LYS A 69 17.36 -11.77 6.66
C LYS A 69 15.88 -12.15 6.55
N GLU A 70 15.27 -12.57 7.65
CA GLU A 70 13.85 -12.95 7.70
C GLU A 70 12.96 -11.72 7.54
N CYS A 71 13.23 -10.63 8.27
CA CYS A 71 12.52 -9.36 8.14
C CYS A 71 12.63 -8.80 6.71
N LEU A 72 13.82 -8.82 6.12
CA LEU A 72 14.02 -8.35 4.74
C LEU A 72 13.25 -9.21 3.74
N ARG A 73 13.34 -10.54 3.86
CA ARG A 73 12.58 -11.48 3.03
C ARG A 73 11.08 -11.24 3.14
N ASN A 74 10.55 -11.16 4.36
CA ASN A 74 9.13 -10.96 4.61
C ASN A 74 8.66 -9.62 4.02
N THR A 75 9.44 -8.54 4.21
CA THR A 75 9.15 -7.23 3.64
C THR A 75 9.04 -7.30 2.12
N ILE A 76 10.03 -7.91 1.45
CA ILE A 76 10.03 -8.02 -0.01
C ILE A 76 8.88 -8.91 -0.48
N VAL A 77 8.67 -10.07 0.14
CA VAL A 77 7.61 -11.01 -0.26
C VAL A 77 6.24 -10.37 -0.12
N LEU A 78 5.95 -9.74 1.02
CA LEU A 78 4.66 -9.07 1.25
C LEU A 78 4.43 -7.91 0.29
N SER A 79 5.47 -7.08 0.03
CA SER A 79 5.37 -5.95 -0.89
C SER A 79 5.13 -6.39 -2.32
N VAL A 80 5.94 -7.33 -2.82
CA VAL A 80 5.83 -7.83 -4.20
C VAL A 80 4.49 -8.55 -4.38
N TYR A 81 4.09 -9.39 -3.44
CA TYR A 81 2.81 -10.08 -3.49
C TYR A 81 1.64 -9.09 -3.47
N SER A 82 1.65 -8.09 -2.57
CA SER A 82 0.64 -7.04 -2.54
C SER A 82 0.55 -6.29 -3.87
N MET A 83 1.68 -5.91 -4.45
CA MET A 83 1.74 -5.18 -5.71
C MET A 83 1.22 -6.01 -6.88
N LEU A 84 1.65 -7.28 -6.98
CA LEU A 84 1.26 -8.21 -8.05
C LEU A 84 -0.23 -8.57 -8.01
N VAL A 85 -0.88 -8.48 -6.86
CA VAL A 85 -2.30 -8.80 -6.73
C VAL A 85 -3.17 -7.55 -6.78
N SER A 86 -2.82 -6.49 -6.03
CA SER A 86 -3.67 -5.30 -5.91
C SER A 86 -3.77 -4.52 -7.23
N MET A 87 -2.67 -4.41 -7.98
CA MET A 87 -2.65 -3.65 -9.23
C MET A 87 -3.51 -4.32 -10.32
N PRO A 88 -3.35 -5.61 -10.67
CA PRO A 88 -4.24 -6.27 -11.63
C PRO A 88 -5.70 -6.28 -11.18
N CYS A 89 -5.98 -6.51 -9.90
CA CYS A 89 -7.34 -6.46 -9.39
C CYS A 89 -7.99 -5.09 -9.59
N SER A 90 -7.25 -4.00 -9.34
CA SER A 90 -7.73 -2.63 -9.56
C SER A 90 -7.98 -2.34 -11.05
N ILE A 91 -7.11 -2.81 -11.93
CA ILE A 91 -7.27 -2.69 -13.38
C ILE A 91 -8.50 -3.48 -13.86
N ILE A 92 -8.67 -4.72 -13.40
CA ILE A 92 -9.84 -5.54 -13.75
C ILE A 92 -11.13 -4.88 -13.29
N LEU A 93 -11.16 -4.32 -12.08
CA LEU A 93 -12.32 -3.57 -11.59
C LEU A 93 -12.60 -2.33 -12.44
N ALA A 94 -11.57 -1.55 -12.79
CA ALA A 94 -11.70 -0.37 -13.64
C ALA A 94 -12.27 -0.71 -15.03
N LEU A 95 -11.72 -1.74 -15.69
CA LEU A 95 -12.21 -2.23 -16.97
C LEU A 95 -13.66 -2.72 -16.86
N SER A 96 -13.98 -3.52 -15.84
CA SER A 96 -15.34 -4.02 -15.63
C SER A 96 -16.35 -2.89 -15.45
N LEU A 97 -15.98 -1.86 -14.69
CA LEU A 97 -16.81 -0.68 -14.47
C LEU A 97 -16.91 0.21 -15.72
N ASN A 98 -15.87 0.25 -16.56
CA ASN A 98 -15.89 1.02 -17.80
C ASN A 98 -16.95 0.49 -18.77
N TYR A 99 -17.09 -0.82 -18.87
CA TYR A 99 -18.06 -1.48 -19.73
C TYR A 99 -19.44 -1.70 -19.12
N ALA A 100 -19.63 -1.34 -17.85
CA ALA A 100 -20.94 -1.46 -17.19
C ALA A 100 -21.95 -0.47 -17.82
N LYS A 101 -22.97 -0.99 -18.52
CA LYS A 101 -24.00 -0.19 -19.21
C LYS A 101 -24.94 0.52 -18.25
N ASN A 102 -25.28 -0.13 -17.13
CA ASN A 102 -26.23 0.42 -16.17
C ASN A 102 -25.53 1.40 -15.23
N VAL A 103 -25.87 2.68 -15.34
CA VAL A 103 -25.27 3.77 -14.56
C VAL A 103 -25.51 3.60 -13.05
N VAL A 104 -26.69 3.12 -12.66
CA VAL A 104 -27.03 2.90 -11.23
C VAL A 104 -26.18 1.78 -10.67
N PHE A 105 -26.07 0.65 -11.39
CA PHE A 105 -25.21 -0.46 -11.01
C PHE A 105 -23.73 -0.01 -10.89
N LYS A 106 -23.23 0.71 -11.90
CA LYS A 106 -21.86 1.26 -11.88
C LYS A 106 -21.60 2.10 -10.63
N LYS A 107 -22.46 3.06 -10.33
CA LYS A 107 -22.34 3.93 -9.16
C LYS A 107 -22.43 3.15 -7.84
N THR A 108 -23.35 2.17 -7.76
CA THR A 108 -23.48 1.33 -6.56
C THR A 108 -22.22 0.51 -6.32
N VAL A 109 -21.70 -0.16 -7.35
CA VAL A 109 -20.45 -0.94 -7.22
C VAL A 109 -19.28 -0.04 -6.84
N GLN A 110 -19.16 1.14 -7.43
CA GLN A 110 -18.13 2.13 -7.05
C GLN A 110 -18.26 2.51 -5.58
N MET A 111 -19.46 2.89 -5.12
CA MET A 111 -19.67 3.30 -3.73
C MET A 111 -19.32 2.16 -2.75
N VAL A 112 -19.78 0.94 -3.02
CA VAL A 112 -19.52 -0.23 -2.17
C VAL A 112 -18.04 -0.59 -2.15
N SER A 113 -17.35 -0.53 -3.30
CA SER A 113 -15.93 -0.85 -3.38
C SER A 113 -15.02 0.24 -2.81
N TYR A 114 -15.48 1.51 -2.76
CA TYR A 114 -14.70 2.62 -2.19
C TYR A 114 -14.84 2.69 -0.66
N CYS A 115 -15.98 2.27 -0.12
CA CYS A 115 -16.30 2.37 1.30
C CYS A 115 -15.22 1.78 2.23
N PRO A 116 -14.67 0.56 1.98
CA PRO A 116 -13.67 -0.03 2.86
C PRO A 116 -12.38 0.79 2.99
N TYR A 117 -12.02 1.57 1.98
CA TYR A 117 -10.81 2.40 1.98
C TYR A 117 -10.82 3.46 3.09
N PHE A 118 -11.99 3.95 3.46
CA PHE A 118 -12.15 5.00 4.49
C PHE A 118 -12.19 4.43 5.93
N ILE A 119 -12.16 3.12 6.08
CA ILE A 119 -12.11 2.48 7.40
C ILE A 119 -10.67 2.57 7.93
N SER A 120 -10.49 3.02 9.18
CA SER A 120 -9.16 3.04 9.79
C SER A 120 -8.54 1.65 9.87
N THR A 121 -7.23 1.55 9.76
CA THR A 121 -6.49 0.27 9.74
C THR A 121 -6.83 -0.60 10.95
N ILE A 122 -6.90 -0.01 12.14
CA ILE A 122 -7.21 -0.75 13.39
C ILE A 122 -8.61 -1.35 13.37
N VAL A 123 -9.62 -0.54 12.98
CA VAL A 123 -11.00 -1.01 12.85
C VAL A 123 -11.12 -2.08 11.78
N PHE A 124 -10.44 -1.88 10.66
CA PHE A 124 -10.42 -2.84 9.56
C PHE A 124 -9.85 -4.21 9.99
N VAL A 125 -8.72 -4.22 10.69
CA VAL A 125 -8.13 -5.45 11.23
C VAL A 125 -9.04 -6.07 12.29
N GLY A 126 -9.72 -5.26 13.12
CA GLY A 126 -10.74 -5.73 14.06
C GLY A 126 -11.87 -6.50 13.34
N ILE A 127 -12.36 -5.98 12.22
CA ILE A 127 -13.37 -6.64 11.38
C ILE A 127 -12.82 -7.97 10.82
N ILE A 128 -11.59 -7.99 10.30
CA ILE A 128 -10.95 -9.22 9.79
C ILE A 128 -10.84 -10.25 10.91
N ASN A 129 -10.37 -9.86 12.09
CA ASN A 129 -10.25 -10.75 13.22
C ASN A 129 -11.62 -11.33 13.63
N MET A 130 -12.67 -10.50 13.65
CA MET A 130 -14.03 -10.96 13.96
C MET A 130 -14.57 -11.94 12.91
N ILE A 131 -14.36 -11.69 11.62
CA ILE A 131 -14.84 -12.56 10.53
C ILE A 131 -14.12 -13.93 10.54
N PHE A 132 -12.81 -13.93 10.80
CA PHE A 132 -11.96 -15.12 10.73
C PHE A 132 -11.71 -15.78 12.09
N ASP A 133 -12.36 -15.34 13.18
CA ASP A 133 -12.29 -16.00 14.46
C ASP A 133 -12.82 -17.45 14.35
N ASN A 134 -12.07 -18.41 14.90
CA ASN A 134 -12.37 -19.84 14.73
C ASN A 134 -13.63 -20.29 15.48
N ARG A 135 -14.08 -19.53 16.50
CA ARG A 135 -15.25 -19.90 17.33
C ARG A 135 -16.48 -19.10 16.98
N THR A 136 -16.34 -17.80 16.80
CA THR A 136 -17.46 -16.85 16.66
C THR A 136 -17.57 -16.25 15.26
N GLY A 137 -16.50 -16.30 14.46
CA GLY A 137 -16.45 -15.72 13.13
C GLY A 137 -17.22 -16.55 12.10
N VAL A 138 -17.97 -15.88 11.23
CA VAL A 138 -18.77 -16.54 10.19
C VAL A 138 -17.89 -17.38 9.25
N VAL A 139 -16.78 -16.84 8.79
CA VAL A 139 -15.85 -17.54 7.87
C VAL A 139 -14.92 -18.45 8.65
N GLY A 140 -14.37 -17.96 9.78
CA GLY A 140 -13.42 -18.72 10.60
C GLY A 140 -14.01 -20.01 11.15
N SER A 141 -15.21 -19.97 11.72
CA SER A 141 -15.89 -21.17 12.24
C SER A 141 -16.24 -22.18 11.15
N PHE A 142 -16.68 -21.70 9.97
CA PHE A 142 -16.94 -22.57 8.82
C PHE A 142 -15.67 -23.29 8.36
N LEU A 143 -14.56 -22.56 8.19
CA LEU A 143 -13.29 -23.14 7.76
C LEU A 143 -12.70 -24.08 8.81
N PHE A 144 -12.84 -23.74 10.09
CA PHE A 144 -12.39 -24.61 11.18
C PHE A 144 -13.18 -25.89 11.26
N ASN A 145 -14.52 -25.83 11.22
CA ASN A 145 -15.38 -27.01 11.34
C ASN A 145 -15.29 -27.93 10.13
N LYS A 146 -15.13 -27.38 8.91
CA LYS A 146 -15.14 -28.19 7.69
C LYS A 146 -13.75 -28.69 7.29
N PHE A 147 -12.72 -27.87 7.49
CA PHE A 147 -11.35 -28.13 7.00
C PHE A 147 -10.31 -28.20 8.12
N ASN A 148 -10.71 -28.05 9.39
CA ASN A 148 -9.80 -27.91 10.54
C ASN A 148 -8.73 -26.81 10.34
N MET A 149 -9.07 -25.75 9.60
CA MET A 149 -8.16 -24.70 9.19
C MET A 149 -8.33 -23.48 10.11
N LYS A 150 -7.28 -23.13 10.85
CA LYS A 150 -7.19 -21.90 11.64
C LYS A 150 -6.54 -20.82 10.78
N VAL A 151 -7.30 -19.82 10.37
CA VAL A 151 -6.79 -18.74 9.51
C VAL A 151 -5.97 -17.75 10.32
N LEU A 152 -6.54 -17.29 11.44
CA LEU A 152 -5.83 -16.40 12.37
C LEU A 152 -4.79 -17.20 13.15
N GLY A 153 -3.55 -16.74 13.12
CA GLY A 153 -2.44 -17.41 13.81
C GLY A 153 -1.79 -18.56 13.02
N ASN A 154 -2.14 -18.74 11.76
CA ASN A 154 -1.36 -19.59 10.85
C ASN A 154 -0.34 -18.74 10.11
N ALA A 155 0.95 -19.04 10.30
CA ALA A 155 2.05 -18.31 9.67
C ALA A 155 1.98 -18.39 8.13
N ASP A 156 1.66 -19.56 7.57
CA ASP A 156 1.61 -19.77 6.12
C ASP A 156 0.50 -18.97 5.44
N LEU A 157 -0.61 -18.76 6.16
CA LEU A 157 -1.76 -18.01 5.63
C LEU A 157 -1.67 -16.52 5.87
N PHE A 158 -0.74 -16.06 6.71
CA PHE A 158 -0.61 -14.64 7.06
C PHE A 158 -0.43 -13.75 5.84
N SER A 159 0.51 -14.09 4.95
CA SER A 159 0.79 -13.30 3.75
C SER A 159 -0.44 -13.18 2.85
N SER A 160 -1.18 -14.28 2.65
CA SER A 160 -2.41 -14.27 1.85
C SER A 160 -3.51 -13.46 2.51
N LEU A 161 -3.73 -13.63 3.82
CA LEU A 161 -4.73 -12.86 4.56
C LEU A 161 -4.42 -11.36 4.53
N TYR A 162 -3.14 -10.99 4.72
CA TYR A 162 -2.67 -9.61 4.66
C TYR A 162 -2.93 -8.99 3.28
N VAL A 163 -2.54 -9.69 2.20
CA VAL A 163 -2.65 -9.18 0.82
C VAL A 163 -4.11 -9.10 0.39
N TRP A 164 -4.88 -10.17 0.51
CA TRP A 164 -6.28 -10.18 0.04
C TRP A 164 -7.19 -9.26 0.84
N SER A 165 -6.97 -9.14 2.14
CA SER A 165 -7.67 -8.11 2.92
C SER A 165 -7.29 -6.70 2.48
N GLY A 166 -6.02 -6.45 2.11
CA GLY A 166 -5.58 -5.18 1.55
C GLY A 166 -6.20 -4.89 0.18
N VAL A 167 -6.32 -5.90 -0.68
CA VAL A 167 -7.04 -5.78 -1.96
C VAL A 167 -8.49 -5.39 -1.70
N TRP A 168 -9.19 -6.08 -0.81
CA TRP A 168 -10.58 -5.72 -0.48
C TRP A 168 -10.69 -4.28 0.03
N GLN A 169 -9.77 -3.83 0.86
CA GLN A 169 -9.76 -2.46 1.38
C GLN A 169 -9.48 -1.42 0.29
N GLY A 170 -8.54 -1.69 -0.62
CA GLY A 170 -7.97 -0.68 -1.52
C GLY A 170 -8.38 -0.77 -2.99
N ILE A 171 -8.95 -1.89 -3.45
CA ILE A 171 -9.23 -2.14 -4.87
C ILE A 171 -10.09 -1.05 -5.52
N GLY A 172 -11.12 -0.59 -4.82
CA GLY A 172 -12.02 0.44 -5.34
C GLY A 172 -11.30 1.76 -5.56
N PHE A 173 -10.57 2.21 -4.55
CA PHE A 173 -9.81 3.46 -4.64
C PHE A 173 -8.69 3.39 -5.68
N GLY A 174 -7.98 2.26 -5.74
CA GLY A 174 -6.97 2.00 -6.77
C GLY A 174 -7.52 2.01 -8.19
N ALA A 175 -8.77 1.57 -8.39
CA ALA A 175 -9.41 1.57 -9.71
C ALA A 175 -9.72 2.98 -10.25
N ILE A 176 -9.84 4.01 -9.40
CA ILE A 176 -10.17 5.39 -9.81
C ILE A 176 -9.16 5.92 -10.83
N ILE A 177 -7.88 5.71 -10.58
CA ILE A 177 -6.80 6.21 -11.45
C ILE A 177 -6.86 5.56 -12.84
N TYR A 178 -7.11 4.25 -12.88
CA TYR A 178 -7.26 3.53 -14.15
C TYR A 178 -8.56 3.90 -14.88
N MET A 179 -9.63 4.14 -14.15
CA MET A 179 -10.88 4.66 -14.74
C MET A 179 -10.70 6.06 -15.34
N ALA A 180 -9.90 6.92 -14.71
CA ALA A 180 -9.55 8.22 -15.27
C ALA A 180 -8.72 8.09 -16.56
N ALA A 181 -7.78 7.15 -16.61
CA ALA A 181 -7.03 6.84 -17.83
C ALA A 181 -7.95 6.34 -18.95
N LEU A 182 -8.89 5.44 -18.63
CA LEU A 182 -9.88 4.92 -19.61
C LEU A 182 -10.82 6.02 -20.11
N ALA A 183 -11.19 6.97 -19.28
CA ALA A 183 -12.04 8.10 -19.70
C ALA A 183 -11.33 9.04 -20.70
N GLY A 184 -10.01 8.98 -20.79
CA GLY A 184 -9.20 9.71 -21.78
C GLY A 184 -9.05 9.00 -23.13
N VAL A 185 -9.56 7.77 -23.27
CA VAL A 185 -9.53 7.02 -24.54
C VAL A 185 -10.53 7.63 -25.52
N ASP A 186 -10.07 7.88 -26.74
CA ASP A 186 -10.91 8.44 -27.77
C ASP A 186 -12.03 7.46 -28.18
N GLN A 187 -13.26 7.95 -28.15
CA GLN A 187 -14.46 7.19 -28.52
C GLN A 187 -14.38 6.68 -29.97
N GLU A 188 -13.74 7.44 -30.86
CA GLU A 188 -13.58 7.07 -32.28
C GLU A 188 -12.79 5.76 -32.44
N GLN A 189 -11.82 5.48 -31.56
CA GLN A 189 -11.07 4.22 -31.59
C GLN A 189 -11.97 3.01 -31.28
N HIS A 190 -12.89 3.16 -30.32
CA HIS A 190 -13.86 2.10 -30.01
C HIS A 190 -14.87 1.89 -31.13
N GLU A 191 -15.31 2.98 -31.78
CA GLU A 191 -16.25 2.93 -32.89
C GLU A 191 -15.61 2.28 -34.12
N ALA A 192 -14.37 2.64 -34.45
CA ALA A 192 -13.60 2.01 -35.52
C ALA A 192 -13.43 0.50 -35.28
N ALA A 193 -13.04 0.11 -34.06
CA ALA A 193 -12.89 -1.29 -33.69
C ALA A 193 -14.21 -2.08 -33.79
N ILE A 194 -15.36 -1.45 -33.53
CA ILE A 194 -16.69 -2.07 -33.69
C ILE A 194 -17.00 -2.27 -35.19
N ILE A 195 -16.69 -1.30 -36.04
CA ILE A 195 -16.88 -1.38 -37.47
C ILE A 195 -16.03 -2.51 -38.05
N ASP A 196 -14.80 -2.68 -37.55
CA ASP A 196 -13.89 -3.77 -37.92
C ASP A 196 -14.33 -5.15 -37.37
N GLY A 197 -15.46 -5.23 -36.66
CA GLY A 197 -16.00 -6.47 -36.11
C GLY A 197 -15.31 -6.98 -34.84
N ALA A 198 -14.55 -6.12 -34.13
CA ALA A 198 -13.86 -6.51 -32.92
C ALA A 198 -14.83 -6.86 -31.76
N THR A 199 -14.60 -8.01 -31.13
CA THR A 199 -15.33 -8.44 -29.94
C THR A 199 -14.98 -7.55 -28.75
N LEU A 200 -15.79 -7.61 -27.68
CA LEU A 200 -15.53 -6.88 -26.44
C LEU A 200 -14.11 -7.13 -25.88
N LEU A 201 -13.68 -8.40 -25.82
CA LEU A 201 -12.36 -8.76 -25.31
C LEU A 201 -11.23 -8.22 -26.20
N GLN A 202 -11.42 -8.20 -27.50
CA GLN A 202 -10.44 -7.62 -28.42
C GLN A 202 -10.31 -6.11 -28.22
N ARG A 203 -11.42 -5.39 -28.02
CA ARG A 203 -11.38 -3.95 -27.69
C ARG A 203 -10.67 -3.68 -26.37
N ILE A 204 -10.93 -4.48 -25.34
CA ILE A 204 -10.20 -4.38 -24.06
C ILE A 204 -8.69 -4.57 -24.29
N TRP A 205 -8.27 -5.62 -25.01
CA TRP A 205 -6.86 -5.93 -25.19
C TRP A 205 -6.12 -4.97 -26.12
N TYR A 206 -6.75 -4.49 -27.18
CA TYR A 206 -6.07 -3.71 -28.23
C TYR A 206 -6.31 -2.21 -28.13
N VAL A 207 -7.32 -1.75 -27.34
CA VAL A 207 -7.61 -0.33 -27.14
C VAL A 207 -7.41 0.07 -25.69
N ASP A 208 -8.16 -0.54 -24.76
CA ASP A 208 -8.15 -0.10 -23.36
C ASP A 208 -6.84 -0.43 -22.63
N VAL A 209 -6.34 -1.67 -22.74
CA VAL A 209 -5.11 -2.09 -22.05
C VAL A 209 -3.92 -1.25 -22.48
N PRO A 210 -3.65 -1.01 -23.78
CA PRO A 210 -2.58 -0.10 -24.20
C PRO A 210 -2.73 1.33 -23.65
N ALA A 211 -3.96 1.83 -23.55
CA ALA A 211 -4.22 3.16 -23.00
C ALA A 211 -3.93 3.24 -21.49
N ILE A 212 -4.13 2.15 -20.74
CA ILE A 212 -3.85 2.08 -19.31
C ILE A 212 -2.35 1.88 -19.02
N ILE A 213 -1.59 1.23 -19.89
CA ILE A 213 -0.18 0.85 -19.65
C ILE A 213 0.67 2.02 -19.14
N PRO A 214 0.65 3.23 -19.73
CA PRO A 214 1.46 4.33 -19.22
C PRO A 214 1.14 4.67 -17.76
N THR A 215 -0.14 4.73 -17.42
CA THR A 215 -0.60 4.97 -16.05
C THR A 215 -0.20 3.82 -15.12
N ALA A 216 -0.33 2.58 -15.58
CA ALA A 216 0.07 1.40 -14.83
C ALA A 216 1.56 1.38 -14.52
N VAL A 217 2.42 1.77 -15.48
CA VAL A 217 3.87 1.87 -15.29
C VAL A 217 4.21 2.96 -14.26
N ILE A 218 3.57 4.12 -14.33
CA ILE A 218 3.77 5.19 -13.34
C ILE A 218 3.39 4.69 -11.95
N MET A 219 2.23 4.07 -11.80
CA MET A 219 1.77 3.52 -10.51
C MET A 219 2.68 2.42 -10.00
N LEU A 220 3.22 1.58 -10.88
CA LEU A 220 4.17 0.54 -10.52
C LEU A 220 5.46 1.15 -9.97
N ILE A 221 6.04 2.16 -10.63
CA ILE A 221 7.24 2.85 -10.18
C ILE A 221 7.01 3.51 -8.81
N LEU A 222 5.88 4.18 -8.62
CA LEU A 222 5.53 4.80 -7.34
C LEU A 222 5.37 3.77 -6.22
N ASN A 223 4.71 2.64 -6.49
CA ASN A 223 4.57 1.55 -5.53
C ASN A 223 5.91 0.88 -5.20
N MET A 224 6.79 0.72 -6.18
CA MET A 224 8.15 0.21 -5.95
C MET A 224 8.95 1.12 -5.00
N GLY A 225 8.80 2.43 -5.10
CA GLY A 225 9.41 3.38 -4.17
C GLY A 225 8.96 3.19 -2.71
N GLY A 226 7.74 2.69 -2.50
CA GLY A 226 7.18 2.38 -1.18
C GLY A 226 7.43 0.96 -0.67
N THR A 227 8.15 0.10 -1.41
CA THR A 227 8.29 -1.33 -1.12
C THR A 227 8.85 -1.64 0.28
N LEU A 228 9.78 -0.82 0.78
CA LEU A 228 10.35 -0.98 2.12
C LEU A 228 9.47 -0.39 3.22
N ASN A 229 8.48 0.42 2.86
CA ASN A 229 7.56 1.06 3.79
C ASN A 229 6.18 0.38 3.75
N ILE A 230 6.17 -0.92 4.00
CA ILE A 230 4.92 -1.68 4.20
C ILE A 230 4.21 -1.12 5.43
N GLY A 231 2.90 -0.88 5.32
CA GLY A 231 2.07 -0.34 6.38
C GLY A 231 2.21 -1.12 7.69
N TYR A 232 3.16 -0.70 8.52
CA TYR A 232 3.52 -1.36 9.78
C TYR A 232 2.32 -1.48 10.73
N GLU A 233 1.41 -0.49 10.70
CA GLU A 233 0.20 -0.49 11.56
C GLU A 233 -0.68 -1.71 11.33
N LYS A 234 -0.91 -2.07 10.05
CA LYS A 234 -1.72 -3.23 9.70
C LYS A 234 -1.02 -4.53 10.11
N ILE A 235 0.29 -4.61 9.89
CA ILE A 235 1.09 -5.78 10.26
C ILE A 235 1.07 -5.98 11.76
N LEU A 236 1.37 -4.94 12.55
CA LEU A 236 1.33 -5.01 14.01
C LEU A 236 -0.05 -5.38 14.55
N ALA A 237 -1.12 -4.84 13.96
CA ALA A 237 -2.48 -5.16 14.38
C ALA A 237 -2.89 -6.61 14.05
N MET A 238 -2.32 -7.22 13.00
CA MET A 238 -2.56 -8.61 12.60
C MET A 238 -1.57 -9.61 13.21
N GLN A 239 -0.46 -9.11 13.77
CA GLN A 239 0.60 -9.94 14.34
C GLN A 239 0.15 -10.62 15.63
N ASN A 240 0.55 -11.87 15.81
CA ASN A 240 0.38 -12.64 17.05
C ASN A 240 1.55 -13.60 17.22
N GLN A 241 1.65 -14.25 18.40
CA GLN A 241 2.76 -15.15 18.73
C GLN A 241 2.96 -16.29 17.73
N ASN A 242 1.91 -16.71 17.03
CA ASN A 242 1.97 -17.87 16.13
C ASN A 242 2.40 -17.47 14.69
N ASN A 243 2.25 -16.20 14.30
CA ASN A 243 2.57 -15.74 12.95
C ASN A 243 3.76 -14.77 12.90
N ILE A 244 4.43 -14.52 14.03
CA ILE A 244 5.52 -13.55 14.15
C ILE A 244 6.63 -13.81 13.12
N ALA A 245 6.98 -15.08 12.87
CA ALA A 245 8.03 -15.45 11.92
C ALA A 245 7.78 -14.97 10.48
N MET A 246 6.52 -14.83 10.06
CA MET A 246 6.12 -14.37 8.72
C MET A 246 5.60 -12.93 8.69
N SER A 247 5.31 -12.36 9.86
CA SER A 247 4.78 -11.00 10.00
C SER A 247 5.82 -9.97 10.42
N GLU A 248 6.99 -10.39 10.89
CA GLU A 248 8.08 -9.48 11.22
C GLU A 248 8.70 -8.90 9.94
N VAL A 249 8.68 -7.57 9.82
CA VAL A 249 9.17 -6.81 8.66
C VAL A 249 10.13 -5.72 9.12
N ILE A 250 10.86 -5.09 8.18
CA ILE A 250 11.87 -4.07 8.51
C ILE A 250 11.26 -2.86 9.26
N SER A 251 9.98 -2.56 9.03
CA SER A 251 9.29 -1.44 9.67
C SER A 251 8.68 -1.75 11.04
N THR A 252 8.64 -3.01 11.48
CA THR A 252 8.20 -3.45 12.81
C THR A 252 9.38 -3.69 13.74
#